data_ccf028a8ef3ed75503e1ab2341aed225
#
_entry.id   ccf028a8ef3ed75503e1ab2341aed225
#
_cell.length_a   1.000
_cell.length_b   1.000
_cell.length_c   1.000
_cell.angle_alpha   90.00
_cell.angle_beta   90.00
_cell.angle_gamma   90.00
#
_symmetry.space_group_name_H-M   'P 1'
#
loop_
_entity.id
_entity.type
_entity.pdbx_description
1 polymer ?
#
loop_
_entity_poly.entity_id
_entity_poly.type
_entity_poly.pdbx_seq_one_letter_code
_entity_poly.pdbx_strand_id
1 'polypeptide(L)'
;MLYTFNLMVGLEPNGVDVAQAYRGKAFRDLGLPASFVFTQVPPRYKWDYYLSLGHLEEEILLAHMLLTDQRDMSLGIRIDDMKQLLHLTAEYKENNHELSFQEQDGVTIILHKNSLKPDYVDYVDYYVFGRLLRREHYGKKKLFTEFFTAVDTGFGLEARVVRRLFHNRDGSVAFEEIKKEPGDNTEAVYRCGAEWFYSESEFLERAISELQFSKEDHIFLDRLENLPFMSPLLRLKGEARLSCVVHSIHYWGDHMNSEYYQLFQYAEEFDGILVSTQAQKDELEKHLELLGKTGQVRVLPVAALDQLQLADERKPYFVMLAARFVRRKRLDLAIKAIVAFHEICPDVNLDIYGQGMLWPDIEAEIANLGAQDYIHLKGHQTISNRFKEYELYLATSEWETLGITLLEAIGSGQALVGLDVPYGNQTFIREGKNGYLVPFDARSDEEIVVDLTKALEKAFKQIEQFREGSYRLAEEYLSDRIIEQWHEFLTREWE
;
A
#
# COMPACT_ATOMS: atom_id res chain seq x y z
N MET A 1 -7.55 1.23 22.46
CA MET A 1 -7.85 1.04 21.04
C MET A 1 -6.65 1.47 20.20
N LEU A 2 -6.37 0.79 19.08
CA LEU A 2 -5.30 1.17 18.16
C LEU A 2 -5.93 1.79 16.90
N TYR A 3 -5.58 3.03 16.58
CA TYR A 3 -6.09 3.72 15.39
C TYR A 3 -4.98 3.92 14.38
N THR A 4 -5.19 3.53 13.14
CA THR A 4 -4.26 3.79 12.04
C THR A 4 -4.90 4.74 11.05
N PHE A 5 -4.33 5.92 10.84
CA PHE A 5 -4.84 6.91 9.90
C PHE A 5 -4.08 6.88 8.58
N ASN A 6 -4.84 6.89 7.48
CA ASN A 6 -4.33 6.99 6.12
C ASN A 6 -5.34 7.74 5.24
N LEU A 7 -4.93 8.17 4.04
CA LEU A 7 -5.83 8.77 3.05
C LEU A 7 -6.80 7.73 2.51
N MET A 8 -6.28 6.82 1.74
CA MET A 8 -6.94 5.63 1.20
C MET A 8 -5.87 4.68 0.65
N VAL A 9 -6.23 3.45 0.36
CA VAL A 9 -5.37 2.51 -0.37
C VAL A 9 -5.16 3.01 -1.79
N GLY A 10 -3.93 2.93 -2.28
CA GLY A 10 -3.56 3.34 -3.64
C GLY A 10 -4.33 2.61 -4.75
N LEU A 11 -4.24 3.08 -5.99
CA LEU A 11 -4.86 2.42 -7.15
C LEU A 11 -4.26 1.03 -7.40
N GLU A 12 -2.96 0.87 -7.11
CA GLU A 12 -2.22 -0.38 -7.16
C GLU A 12 -1.67 -0.71 -5.79
N PRO A 13 -1.62 -2.00 -5.39
CA PRO A 13 -1.01 -2.42 -4.15
C PRO A 13 0.41 -1.87 -4.04
N ASN A 14 0.71 -1.31 -2.89
CA ASN A 14 2.05 -0.80 -2.60
C ASN A 14 2.53 -1.30 -1.24
N GLY A 15 3.80 -1.06 -0.93
CA GLY A 15 4.40 -1.54 0.32
C GLY A 15 3.70 -1.01 1.59
N VAL A 16 3.08 0.17 1.55
CA VAL A 16 2.33 0.73 2.69
C VAL A 16 1.05 -0.07 2.95
N ASP A 17 0.32 -0.41 1.89
CA ASP A 17 -0.92 -1.19 2.01
C ASP A 17 -0.64 -2.58 2.61
N VAL A 18 0.42 -3.24 2.14
CA VAL A 18 0.87 -4.54 2.69
C VAL A 18 1.32 -4.40 4.14
N ALA A 19 2.04 -3.34 4.48
CA ALA A 19 2.49 -3.06 5.85
C ALA A 19 1.32 -2.82 6.81
N GLN A 20 0.27 -2.12 6.37
CA GLN A 20 -0.94 -1.91 7.16
C GLN A 20 -1.69 -3.23 7.42
N ALA A 21 -1.85 -4.04 6.38
CA ALA A 21 -2.50 -5.35 6.50
C ALA A 21 -1.73 -6.29 7.45
N TYR A 22 -0.40 -6.32 7.34
CA TYR A 22 0.46 -7.05 8.27
C TYR A 22 0.28 -6.55 9.72
N ARG A 23 0.27 -5.24 9.93
CA ARG A 23 0.07 -4.65 11.26
C ARG A 23 -1.31 -4.98 11.82
N GLY A 24 -2.36 -4.98 11.00
CA GLY A 24 -3.69 -5.44 11.39
C GLY A 24 -3.68 -6.89 11.86
N LYS A 25 -2.99 -7.77 11.14
CA LYS A 25 -2.78 -9.17 11.58
C LYS A 25 -2.04 -9.24 12.92
N ALA A 26 -0.92 -8.51 13.06
CA ALA A 26 -0.14 -8.48 14.30
C ALA A 26 -0.98 -8.02 15.51
N PHE A 27 -1.81 -6.99 15.33
CA PHE A 27 -2.71 -6.51 16.39
C PHE A 27 -3.77 -7.56 16.78
N ARG A 28 -4.35 -8.28 15.81
CA ARG A 28 -5.27 -9.39 16.08
C ARG A 28 -4.59 -10.55 16.82
N ASP A 29 -3.39 -10.92 16.41
CA ASP A 29 -2.60 -11.99 17.06
C ASP A 29 -2.26 -11.64 18.51
N LEU A 30 -2.13 -10.34 18.83
CA LEU A 30 -1.99 -9.82 20.18
C LEU A 30 -3.33 -9.65 20.93
N GLY A 31 -4.47 -9.90 20.31
CA GLY A 31 -5.79 -9.68 20.91
C GLY A 31 -6.14 -8.19 21.11
N LEU A 32 -5.48 -7.28 20.40
CA LEU A 32 -5.66 -5.84 20.54
C LEU A 32 -6.65 -5.32 19.48
N PRO A 33 -7.72 -4.61 19.89
CA PRO A 33 -8.67 -4.06 18.94
C PRO A 33 -8.04 -2.89 18.15
N ALA A 34 -8.24 -2.89 16.83
CA ALA A 34 -7.70 -1.88 15.94
C ALA A 34 -8.75 -1.34 14.97
N SER A 35 -8.57 -0.09 14.53
CA SER A 35 -9.34 0.53 13.46
C SER A 35 -8.41 1.23 12.46
N PHE A 36 -8.63 0.94 11.18
CA PHE A 36 -7.97 1.60 10.06
C PHE A 36 -8.87 2.70 9.53
N VAL A 37 -8.51 3.95 9.86
CA VAL A 37 -9.32 5.14 9.55
C VAL A 37 -8.86 5.73 8.23
N PHE A 38 -9.70 5.66 7.22
CA PHE A 38 -9.45 6.25 5.91
C PHE A 38 -10.17 7.58 5.78
N THR A 39 -9.44 8.62 5.43
CA THR A 39 -9.95 10.00 5.43
C THR A 39 -10.51 10.44 4.09
N GLN A 40 -10.25 9.72 3.00
CA GLN A 40 -10.86 9.96 1.69
C GLN A 40 -11.90 8.89 1.38
N VAL A 41 -12.98 9.30 0.70
CA VAL A 41 -14.01 8.37 0.20
C VAL A 41 -13.41 7.54 -0.93
N PRO A 42 -13.19 6.23 -0.73
CA PRO A 42 -12.55 5.41 -1.74
C PRO A 42 -13.47 5.21 -2.95
N PRO A 43 -12.91 5.09 -4.14
CA PRO A 43 -13.64 4.54 -5.27
C PRO A 43 -14.14 3.14 -4.89
N ARG A 44 -15.30 2.80 -5.32
CA ARG A 44 -16.09 1.65 -4.99
C ARG A 44 -15.38 0.29 -4.94
N TYR A 45 -14.60 -0.06 -5.96
CA TYR A 45 -13.86 -1.33 -6.04
C TYR A 45 -12.73 -1.49 -5.01
N LYS A 46 -12.52 -0.48 -4.16
CA LYS A 46 -11.46 -0.50 -3.15
C LYS A 46 -11.83 -1.25 -1.88
N TRP A 47 -13.12 -1.40 -1.56
CA TRP A 47 -13.54 -2.17 -0.39
C TRP A 47 -13.11 -3.63 -0.48
N ASP A 48 -13.38 -4.26 -1.61
CA ASP A 48 -12.96 -5.63 -1.87
C ASP A 48 -11.44 -5.77 -1.80
N TYR A 49 -10.75 -4.72 -2.22
CA TYR A 49 -9.31 -4.67 -2.17
C TYR A 49 -8.77 -4.63 -0.73
N TYR A 50 -9.35 -3.82 0.17
CA TYR A 50 -8.96 -3.84 1.60
C TYR A 50 -9.12 -5.23 2.20
N LEU A 51 -10.25 -5.88 1.94
CA LEU A 51 -10.51 -7.23 2.43
C LEU A 51 -9.53 -8.26 1.82
N SER A 52 -9.18 -8.12 0.55
CA SER A 52 -8.21 -9.00 -0.11
C SER A 52 -6.78 -8.86 0.44
N LEU A 53 -6.45 -7.72 1.03
CA LEU A 53 -5.19 -7.51 1.74
C LEU A 53 -5.16 -8.14 3.14
N GLY A 54 -6.32 -8.60 3.65
CA GLY A 54 -6.44 -9.24 4.95
C GLY A 54 -6.97 -8.34 6.07
N HIS A 55 -7.49 -7.15 5.76
CA HIS A 55 -8.28 -6.39 6.72
C HIS A 55 -9.64 -7.07 6.95
N LEU A 56 -10.18 -6.93 8.16
CA LEU A 56 -11.54 -7.34 8.46
C LEU A 56 -12.51 -6.17 8.25
N GLU A 57 -13.77 -6.48 7.87
CA GLU A 57 -14.79 -5.45 7.63
C GLU A 57 -14.96 -4.51 8.85
N GLU A 58 -14.92 -5.05 10.06
CA GLU A 58 -15.07 -4.32 11.32
C GLU A 58 -13.88 -3.45 11.70
N GLU A 59 -12.71 -3.65 11.08
CA GLU A 59 -11.51 -2.86 11.31
C GLU A 59 -11.46 -1.61 10.44
N ILE A 60 -12.23 -1.58 9.34
CA ILE A 60 -12.21 -0.49 8.37
C ILE A 60 -13.21 0.58 8.77
N LEU A 61 -12.71 1.81 8.93
CA LEU A 61 -13.52 2.96 9.29
C LEU A 61 -13.28 4.10 8.28
N LEU A 62 -14.34 4.57 7.65
CA LEU A 62 -14.28 5.77 6.84
C LEU A 62 -14.55 6.99 7.74
N ALA A 63 -13.63 7.97 7.77
CA ALA A 63 -13.76 9.16 8.60
C ALA A 63 -15.09 9.92 8.36
N HIS A 64 -15.54 9.95 7.12
CA HIS A 64 -16.84 10.55 6.74
C HIS A 64 -18.03 9.88 7.46
N MET A 65 -17.98 8.58 7.73
CA MET A 65 -19.05 7.85 8.40
C MET A 65 -19.12 8.12 9.91
N LEU A 66 -18.10 8.77 10.50
CA LEU A 66 -18.10 9.16 11.91
C LEU A 66 -19.23 10.15 12.25
N LEU A 67 -19.67 10.94 11.29
CA LEU A 67 -20.78 11.89 11.46
C LEU A 67 -22.16 11.32 11.11
N THR A 68 -22.24 10.01 10.88
CA THR A 68 -23.50 9.29 10.67
C THR A 68 -23.73 8.32 11.84
N ASP A 69 -24.91 7.73 11.94
CA ASP A 69 -25.19 6.60 12.84
C ASP A 69 -24.85 5.23 12.22
N GLN A 70 -24.13 5.24 11.07
CA GLN A 70 -23.72 4.06 10.31
C GLN A 70 -22.18 3.97 10.26
N ARG A 71 -21.58 3.25 11.20
CA ARG A 71 -20.13 2.99 11.17
C ARG A 71 -19.78 1.65 10.53
N ASP A 72 -20.76 0.78 10.40
CA ASP A 72 -20.63 -0.54 9.79
C ASP A 72 -20.76 -0.43 8.26
N MET A 73 -19.66 -0.66 7.56
CA MET A 73 -19.56 -0.63 6.10
C MET A 73 -19.80 -2.01 5.47
N SER A 74 -20.10 -3.02 6.26
CA SER A 74 -20.26 -4.39 5.78
C SER A 74 -21.35 -4.50 4.71
N LEU A 75 -21.10 -5.38 3.74
CA LEU A 75 -22.06 -5.71 2.68
C LEU A 75 -23.32 -6.31 3.26
N GLY A 76 -24.49 -5.88 2.78
CA GLY A 76 -25.70 -6.32 3.41
C GLY A 76 -26.96 -6.39 2.57
N ILE A 77 -27.03 -5.81 1.38
CA ILE A 77 -28.24 -5.86 0.56
C ILE A 77 -28.06 -6.89 -0.55
N ARG A 78 -28.89 -7.94 -0.53
CA ARG A 78 -28.94 -8.92 -1.61
C ARG A 78 -29.61 -8.33 -2.85
N ILE A 79 -29.26 -8.86 -4.04
CA ILE A 79 -29.82 -8.40 -5.31
C ILE A 79 -31.35 -8.43 -5.30
N ASP A 80 -31.95 -9.51 -4.78
CA ASP A 80 -33.44 -9.62 -4.77
C ASP A 80 -34.10 -8.63 -3.82
N ASP A 81 -33.48 -8.36 -2.66
CA ASP A 81 -33.96 -7.35 -1.72
C ASP A 81 -33.84 -5.94 -2.33
N MET A 82 -32.75 -5.70 -3.08
CA MET A 82 -32.54 -4.43 -3.79
C MET A 82 -33.58 -4.22 -4.89
N LYS A 83 -33.88 -5.27 -5.68
CA LYS A 83 -34.96 -5.21 -6.68
C LYS A 83 -36.32 -4.82 -6.06
N GLN A 84 -36.63 -5.40 -4.88
CA GLN A 84 -37.86 -5.05 -4.14
C GLN A 84 -37.82 -3.62 -3.62
N LEU A 85 -36.68 -3.20 -3.01
CA LEU A 85 -36.49 -1.86 -2.47
C LEU A 85 -36.67 -0.76 -3.53
N LEU A 86 -36.18 -1.01 -4.74
CA LEU A 86 -36.26 -0.07 -5.87
C LEU A 86 -37.48 -0.29 -6.77
N HIS A 87 -38.37 -1.24 -6.43
CA HIS A 87 -39.57 -1.62 -7.21
C HIS A 87 -39.23 -1.99 -8.67
N LEU A 88 -38.09 -2.64 -8.92
CA LEU A 88 -37.65 -3.04 -10.26
C LEU A 88 -38.42 -4.27 -10.73
N THR A 89 -39.37 -4.07 -11.68
CA THR A 89 -40.23 -5.14 -12.23
C THR A 89 -39.97 -5.36 -13.71
N ALA A 90 -39.22 -4.48 -14.38
CA ALA A 90 -38.90 -4.59 -15.79
C ALA A 90 -37.96 -5.78 -16.09
N GLU A 91 -38.00 -6.24 -17.34
CA GLU A 91 -37.00 -7.17 -17.84
C GLU A 91 -35.61 -6.53 -17.75
N TYR A 92 -34.60 -7.34 -17.42
CA TYR A 92 -33.24 -6.86 -17.26
C TYR A 92 -32.24 -7.69 -18.08
N LYS A 93 -31.09 -7.04 -18.40
CA LYS A 93 -29.92 -7.73 -18.95
C LYS A 93 -28.97 -7.99 -17.79
N GLU A 94 -28.40 -9.18 -17.77
CA GLU A 94 -27.45 -9.60 -16.72
C GLU A 94 -26.14 -10.09 -17.33
N ASN A 95 -25.05 -9.71 -16.67
CA ASN A 95 -23.73 -10.29 -16.90
C ASN A 95 -23.05 -10.63 -15.56
N ASN A 96 -21.78 -11.02 -15.59
CA ASN A 96 -21.05 -11.41 -14.39
C ASN A 96 -20.89 -10.26 -13.35
N HIS A 97 -21.03 -9.01 -13.76
CA HIS A 97 -20.73 -7.84 -12.92
C HIS A 97 -21.96 -6.99 -12.60
N GLU A 98 -23.02 -7.07 -13.39
CA GLU A 98 -24.14 -6.14 -13.26
C GLU A 98 -25.49 -6.68 -13.78
N LEU A 99 -26.57 -6.07 -13.29
CA LEU A 99 -27.93 -6.21 -13.83
C LEU A 99 -28.39 -4.82 -14.30
N SER A 100 -28.81 -4.72 -15.56
CA SER A 100 -29.24 -3.45 -16.18
C SER A 100 -30.74 -3.49 -16.49
N PHE A 101 -31.50 -2.55 -15.93
CA PHE A 101 -32.94 -2.36 -16.09
C PHE A 101 -33.18 -1.12 -16.92
N GLN A 102 -34.02 -1.28 -17.95
CA GLN A 102 -34.53 -0.16 -18.76
C GLN A 102 -35.90 0.26 -18.24
N GLU A 103 -35.97 1.43 -17.64
CA GLU A 103 -37.18 2.04 -17.16
C GLU A 103 -37.78 3.00 -18.22
N GLN A 104 -38.93 3.55 -17.92
CA GLN A 104 -39.58 4.54 -18.78
C GLN A 104 -38.77 5.85 -18.83
N ASP A 105 -39.04 6.69 -19.82
CA ASP A 105 -38.48 8.04 -19.97
C ASP A 105 -36.94 8.10 -20.13
N GLY A 106 -36.36 7.04 -20.68
CA GLY A 106 -34.90 6.99 -20.97
C GLY A 106 -34.04 6.80 -19.73
N VAL A 107 -34.61 6.32 -18.63
CA VAL A 107 -33.92 5.98 -17.41
C VAL A 107 -33.37 4.56 -17.50
N THR A 108 -32.10 4.37 -17.16
CA THR A 108 -31.46 3.06 -16.99
C THR A 108 -30.94 2.94 -15.56
N ILE A 109 -31.31 1.87 -14.87
CA ILE A 109 -30.83 1.56 -13.52
C ILE A 109 -29.91 0.35 -13.61
N ILE A 110 -28.71 0.46 -13.09
CA ILE A 110 -27.72 -0.62 -13.11
C ILE A 110 -27.37 -1.00 -11.67
N LEU A 111 -27.67 -2.24 -11.30
CA LEU A 111 -27.20 -2.84 -10.05
C LEU A 111 -25.84 -3.46 -10.29
N HIS A 112 -24.82 -2.97 -9.63
CA HIS A 112 -23.47 -3.52 -9.70
C HIS A 112 -23.26 -4.56 -8.60
N LYS A 113 -22.85 -5.76 -9.01
CA LYS A 113 -22.58 -6.88 -8.10
C LYS A 113 -21.27 -6.66 -7.36
N ASN A 114 -21.22 -7.09 -6.11
CA ASN A 114 -19.97 -7.14 -5.37
C ASN A 114 -19.03 -8.22 -5.94
N SER A 115 -17.76 -7.93 -6.07
CA SER A 115 -16.79 -8.83 -6.70
C SER A 115 -16.47 -10.07 -5.88
N LEU A 116 -16.53 -9.97 -4.54
CA LEU A 116 -16.26 -11.08 -3.62
C LEU A 116 -17.55 -11.86 -3.28
N LYS A 117 -18.71 -11.19 -3.30
CA LYS A 117 -20.01 -11.76 -2.94
C LYS A 117 -21.03 -11.41 -4.05
N PRO A 118 -21.06 -12.10 -5.21
CA PRO A 118 -21.85 -11.70 -6.38
C PRO A 118 -23.39 -11.66 -6.18
N ASP A 119 -23.90 -12.23 -5.09
CA ASP A 119 -25.31 -12.17 -4.71
C ASP A 119 -25.69 -10.84 -4.04
N TYR A 120 -24.72 -9.95 -3.77
CA TYR A 120 -24.92 -8.68 -3.09
C TYR A 120 -24.68 -7.51 -4.04
N VAL A 121 -25.45 -6.45 -3.82
CA VAL A 121 -25.29 -5.17 -4.52
C VAL A 121 -24.26 -4.32 -3.78
N ASP A 122 -23.33 -3.80 -4.52
CA ASP A 122 -22.30 -2.89 -4.07
C ASP A 122 -22.77 -1.43 -4.22
N TYR A 123 -23.35 -1.09 -5.39
CA TYR A 123 -23.90 0.22 -5.70
C TYR A 123 -24.93 0.13 -6.81
N VAL A 124 -25.67 1.21 -6.95
CA VAL A 124 -26.70 1.40 -7.97
C VAL A 124 -26.41 2.66 -8.76
N ASP A 125 -26.29 2.54 -10.06
CA ASP A 125 -26.14 3.66 -10.99
C ASP A 125 -27.47 4.01 -11.64
N TYR A 126 -27.72 5.31 -11.75
CA TYR A 126 -28.88 5.87 -12.42
C TYR A 126 -28.42 6.72 -13.60
N TYR A 127 -28.73 6.22 -14.79
CA TYR A 127 -28.47 6.92 -16.03
C TYR A 127 -29.78 7.55 -16.55
N VAL A 128 -29.69 8.75 -17.11
CA VAL A 128 -30.77 9.41 -17.81
C VAL A 128 -30.28 9.80 -19.19
N PHE A 129 -30.93 9.29 -20.24
CA PHE A 129 -30.49 9.44 -21.63
C PHE A 129 -28.98 9.09 -21.82
N GLY A 130 -28.54 8.01 -21.21
CA GLY A 130 -27.18 7.51 -21.31
C GLY A 130 -26.12 8.29 -20.49
N ARG A 131 -26.52 9.25 -19.67
CA ARG A 131 -25.63 10.02 -18.79
C ARG A 131 -25.80 9.59 -17.35
N LEU A 132 -24.68 9.25 -16.67
CA LEU A 132 -24.69 8.98 -15.25
C LEU A 132 -25.01 10.27 -14.48
N LEU A 133 -26.11 10.26 -13.72
CA LEU A 133 -26.51 11.40 -12.89
C LEU A 133 -26.35 11.13 -11.41
N ARG A 134 -26.55 9.87 -10.97
CA ARG A 134 -26.55 9.52 -9.56
C ARG A 134 -26.01 8.12 -9.37
N ARG A 135 -25.26 7.94 -8.28
CA ARG A 135 -24.80 6.64 -7.78
C ARG A 135 -25.12 6.53 -6.30
N GLU A 136 -25.66 5.41 -5.89
CA GLU A 136 -25.97 5.12 -4.49
C GLU A 136 -25.14 3.95 -4.00
N HIS A 137 -24.40 4.14 -2.91
CA HIS A 137 -23.53 3.13 -2.29
C HIS A 137 -24.26 2.50 -1.11
N TYR A 138 -24.15 1.18 -1.00
CA TYR A 138 -24.87 0.39 -0.02
C TYR A 138 -23.94 -0.49 0.81
N GLY A 139 -24.13 -0.44 2.15
CA GLY A 139 -23.86 -1.53 3.07
C GLY A 139 -25.19 -2.22 3.38
N LYS A 140 -25.48 -2.53 4.64
CA LYS A 140 -26.82 -3.01 5.06
C LYS A 140 -27.94 -1.99 4.78
N LYS A 141 -27.59 -0.74 4.68
CA LYS A 141 -28.44 0.38 4.30
C LYS A 141 -27.69 1.26 3.30
N LYS A 142 -28.37 2.26 2.75
CA LYS A 142 -27.74 3.26 1.90
C LYS A 142 -26.77 4.10 2.73
N LEU A 143 -25.49 4.09 2.35
CA LEU A 143 -24.41 4.79 3.03
C LEU A 143 -24.30 6.23 2.54
N PHE A 144 -24.12 6.39 1.25
CA PHE A 144 -24.04 7.72 0.63
C PHE A 144 -24.51 7.71 -0.82
N THR A 145 -24.82 8.89 -1.32
CA THR A 145 -25.26 9.13 -2.71
C THR A 145 -24.32 10.12 -3.36
N GLU A 146 -23.80 9.79 -4.54
CA GLU A 146 -23.02 10.69 -5.39
C GLU A 146 -23.90 11.26 -6.50
N PHE A 147 -23.77 12.56 -6.75
CA PHE A 147 -24.38 13.23 -7.89
C PHE A 147 -23.30 13.66 -8.88
N PHE A 148 -23.59 13.46 -10.16
CA PHE A 148 -22.65 13.69 -11.24
C PHE A 148 -23.12 14.79 -12.19
N THR A 149 -22.16 15.48 -12.79
CA THR A 149 -22.35 16.31 -13.97
C THR A 149 -21.41 15.84 -15.09
N ALA A 150 -21.81 16.08 -16.33
CA ALA A 150 -20.96 15.82 -17.48
C ALA A 150 -20.01 16.99 -17.70
N VAL A 151 -18.72 16.72 -17.75
CA VAL A 151 -17.65 17.69 -18.01
C VAL A 151 -16.95 17.31 -19.31
N ASP A 152 -16.75 18.27 -20.21
CA ASP A 152 -15.97 18.05 -21.42
C ASP A 152 -14.47 18.12 -21.08
N THR A 153 -13.77 17.04 -21.29
CA THR A 153 -12.34 16.91 -21.03
C THR A 153 -11.47 17.16 -22.25
N GLY A 154 -12.10 17.50 -23.41
CA GLY A 154 -11.42 17.58 -24.70
C GLY A 154 -11.22 16.22 -25.38
N PHE A 155 -11.39 15.10 -24.65
CA PHE A 155 -11.41 13.73 -25.16
C PHE A 155 -12.81 13.12 -25.14
N GLY A 156 -13.79 13.86 -24.66
CA GLY A 156 -15.19 13.47 -24.55
C GLY A 156 -15.82 13.93 -23.23
N LEU A 157 -17.11 13.61 -23.07
CA LEU A 157 -17.86 13.93 -21.85
C LEU A 157 -17.58 12.86 -20.79
N GLU A 158 -17.06 13.29 -19.64
CA GLU A 158 -16.88 12.44 -18.47
C GLU A 158 -17.83 12.83 -17.35
N ALA A 159 -18.37 11.83 -16.63
CA ALA A 159 -19.15 12.06 -15.44
C ALA A 159 -18.24 12.41 -14.26
N ARG A 160 -18.43 13.60 -13.69
CA ARG A 160 -17.66 14.10 -12.54
C ARG A 160 -18.57 14.33 -11.35
N VAL A 161 -18.14 13.90 -10.17
CA VAL A 161 -18.85 14.10 -8.91
C VAL A 161 -18.92 15.60 -8.59
N VAL A 162 -20.10 16.09 -8.24
CA VAL A 162 -20.33 17.49 -7.80
C VAL A 162 -20.82 17.57 -6.37
N ARG A 163 -21.45 16.52 -5.87
CA ARG A 163 -22.03 16.49 -4.53
C ARG A 163 -22.11 15.06 -4.01
N ARG A 164 -21.91 14.88 -2.70
CA ARG A 164 -22.23 13.64 -1.96
C ARG A 164 -23.16 13.93 -0.81
N LEU A 165 -24.13 13.05 -0.60
CA LEU A 165 -25.00 13.04 0.57
C LEU A 165 -24.71 11.80 1.38
N PHE A 166 -24.34 11.96 2.64
CA PHE A 166 -24.13 10.85 3.56
C PHE A 166 -25.37 10.63 4.41
N HIS A 167 -25.77 9.38 4.57
CA HIS A 167 -27.05 9.03 5.15
C HIS A 167 -26.95 8.34 6.51
N ASN A 168 -27.91 8.61 7.38
CA ASN A 168 -28.21 7.83 8.57
C ASN A 168 -28.99 6.55 8.19
N ARG A 169 -29.11 5.61 9.14
CA ARG A 169 -29.84 4.33 8.96
C ARG A 169 -31.30 4.50 8.57
N ASP A 170 -31.93 5.58 9.00
CA ASP A 170 -33.31 5.92 8.65
C ASP A 170 -33.44 6.54 7.25
N GLY A 171 -32.33 6.78 6.56
CA GLY A 171 -32.27 7.40 5.24
C GLY A 171 -32.22 8.93 5.26
N SER A 172 -32.28 9.57 6.43
CA SER A 172 -32.07 11.02 6.55
C SER A 172 -30.63 11.39 6.16
N VAL A 173 -30.42 12.63 5.72
CA VAL A 173 -29.09 13.15 5.38
C VAL A 173 -28.41 13.60 6.66
N ALA A 174 -27.29 12.95 7.02
CA ALA A 174 -26.47 13.33 8.14
C ALA A 174 -25.66 14.60 7.80
N PHE A 175 -25.01 14.59 6.64
CA PHE A 175 -24.27 15.75 6.11
C PHE A 175 -24.13 15.64 4.60
N GLU A 176 -23.68 16.73 3.98
CA GLU A 176 -23.38 16.80 2.55
C GLU A 176 -21.97 17.34 2.31
N GLU A 177 -21.34 16.82 1.26
CA GLU A 177 -20.09 17.32 0.67
C GLU A 177 -20.42 17.94 -0.68
N ILE A 178 -19.97 19.17 -0.92
CA ILE A 178 -20.18 19.91 -2.16
C ILE A 178 -18.80 20.23 -2.74
N LYS A 179 -18.52 19.72 -3.93
CA LYS A 179 -17.24 19.96 -4.62
C LYS A 179 -17.18 21.41 -5.11
N LYS A 180 -16.06 22.07 -4.93
CA LYS A 180 -15.84 23.43 -5.46
C LYS A 180 -15.76 23.39 -6.99
N GLU A 181 -15.12 22.37 -7.54
CA GLU A 181 -15.12 22.07 -8.97
C GLU A 181 -15.53 20.61 -9.23
N PRO A 182 -16.22 20.33 -10.36
CA PRO A 182 -16.62 18.96 -10.68
C PRO A 182 -15.43 18.01 -10.79
N GLY A 183 -15.43 16.96 -9.96
CA GLY A 183 -14.40 15.93 -9.95
C GLY A 183 -13.12 16.29 -9.21
N ASP A 184 -13.02 17.47 -8.63
CA ASP A 184 -11.95 17.79 -7.71
C ASP A 184 -12.11 16.97 -6.42
N ASN A 185 -11.09 16.20 -6.07
CA ASN A 185 -11.07 15.41 -4.85
C ASN A 185 -10.42 16.15 -3.67
N THR A 186 -9.81 17.31 -3.91
CA THR A 186 -9.03 18.05 -2.91
C THR A 186 -9.78 19.22 -2.30
N GLU A 187 -10.76 19.80 -3.03
CA GLU A 187 -11.47 20.98 -2.58
C GLU A 187 -12.98 20.74 -2.49
N ALA A 188 -13.50 20.80 -1.28
CA ALA A 188 -14.93 20.69 -0.99
C ALA A 188 -15.32 21.61 0.17
N VAL A 189 -16.61 21.92 0.26
CA VAL A 189 -17.27 22.44 1.45
C VAL A 189 -18.23 21.40 1.98
N TYR A 190 -18.40 21.37 3.28
CA TYR A 190 -19.25 20.38 3.95
C TYR A 190 -20.33 21.10 4.75
N ARG A 191 -21.53 20.50 4.82
CA ARG A 191 -22.65 21.00 5.61
C ARG A 191 -23.24 19.90 6.46
N CYS A 192 -23.21 20.08 7.80
CA CYS A 192 -23.83 19.20 8.78
C CYS A 192 -24.92 19.97 9.53
N GLY A 193 -26.18 19.77 9.17
CA GLY A 193 -27.28 20.57 9.70
C GLY A 193 -27.12 22.06 9.37
N ALA A 194 -26.92 22.89 10.38
CA ALA A 194 -26.68 24.34 10.25
C ALA A 194 -25.18 24.71 10.17
N GLU A 195 -24.28 23.79 10.48
CA GLU A 195 -22.84 24.01 10.48
C GLU A 195 -22.23 23.86 9.09
N TRP A 196 -21.28 24.74 8.77
CA TRP A 196 -20.51 24.72 7.53
C TRP A 196 -19.03 24.61 7.80
N PHE A 197 -18.35 23.75 7.02
CA PHE A 197 -16.91 23.59 7.03
C PHE A 197 -16.39 23.92 5.63
N TYR A 198 -15.42 24.82 5.57
CA TYR A 198 -14.93 25.36 4.29
C TYR A 198 -13.64 24.72 3.81
N SER A 199 -13.13 23.76 4.58
CA SER A 199 -11.97 22.95 4.24
C SER A 199 -12.17 21.50 4.71
N GLU A 200 -11.46 20.57 4.06
CA GLU A 200 -11.42 19.17 4.49
C GLU A 200 -10.84 19.03 5.91
N SER A 201 -9.87 19.86 6.26
CA SER A 201 -9.27 19.85 7.62
C SER A 201 -10.28 20.20 8.71
N GLU A 202 -11.10 21.25 8.52
CA GLU A 202 -12.17 21.60 9.46
C GLU A 202 -13.22 20.49 9.60
N PHE A 203 -13.62 19.90 8.45
CA PHE A 203 -14.55 18.78 8.45
C PHE A 203 -13.98 17.56 9.16
N LEU A 204 -12.72 17.19 8.88
CA LEU A 204 -12.06 16.05 9.51
C LEU A 204 -11.85 16.27 11.00
N GLU A 205 -11.56 17.50 11.44
CA GLU A 205 -11.50 17.81 12.87
C GLU A 205 -12.82 17.52 13.56
N ARG A 206 -13.94 17.96 12.99
CA ARG A 206 -15.26 17.65 13.51
C ARG A 206 -15.56 16.15 13.49
N ALA A 207 -15.23 15.46 12.40
CA ALA A 207 -15.46 14.02 12.27
C ALA A 207 -14.60 13.21 13.27
N ILE A 208 -13.30 13.49 13.33
CA ILE A 208 -12.35 12.79 14.21
C ILE A 208 -12.68 13.02 15.69
N SER A 209 -13.25 14.17 16.06
CA SER A 209 -13.67 14.46 17.44
C SER A 209 -14.68 13.44 17.99
N GLU A 210 -15.43 12.74 17.11
CA GLU A 210 -16.36 11.66 17.48
C GLU A 210 -15.66 10.39 18.02
N LEU A 211 -14.35 10.23 17.78
CA LEU A 211 -13.57 9.11 18.31
C LEU A 211 -13.26 9.25 19.79
N GLN A 212 -13.23 10.48 20.33
CA GLN A 212 -13.03 10.80 21.76
C GLN A 212 -11.82 10.06 22.35
N PHE A 213 -10.64 10.30 21.78
CA PHE A 213 -9.40 9.63 22.19
C PHE A 213 -9.13 9.74 23.69
N SER A 214 -8.61 8.68 24.28
CA SER A 214 -8.22 8.56 25.67
C SER A 214 -6.72 8.20 25.79
N LYS A 215 -6.16 8.30 26.98
CA LYS A 215 -4.77 7.89 27.24
C LYS A 215 -4.48 6.41 26.96
N GLU A 216 -5.51 5.57 26.89
CA GLU A 216 -5.39 4.14 26.56
C GLU A 216 -5.29 3.91 25.05
N ASP A 217 -5.51 4.95 24.24
CA ASP A 217 -5.50 4.84 22.78
C ASP A 217 -4.11 5.13 22.22
N HIS A 218 -3.81 4.50 21.08
CA HIS A 218 -2.58 4.75 20.33
C HIS A 218 -2.91 5.01 18.86
N ILE A 219 -2.47 6.14 18.36
CA ILE A 219 -2.71 6.62 17.00
C ILE A 219 -1.45 6.39 16.16
N PHE A 220 -1.59 5.77 15.00
CA PHE A 220 -0.52 5.56 14.03
C PHE A 220 -0.80 6.34 12.75
N LEU A 221 0.21 7.02 12.23
CA LEU A 221 0.19 7.71 10.96
C LEU A 221 1.08 6.99 9.95
N ASP A 222 0.50 6.52 8.86
CA ASP A 222 1.25 5.87 7.77
C ASP A 222 1.67 6.81 6.65
N ARG A 223 1.19 8.04 6.68
CA ARG A 223 1.51 9.09 5.71
C ARG A 223 1.83 10.38 6.45
N LEU A 224 2.84 11.08 5.98
CA LEU A 224 3.40 12.26 6.63
C LEU A 224 3.56 13.44 5.66
N GLU A 225 2.93 13.35 4.49
CA GLU A 225 2.75 14.48 3.59
C GLU A 225 1.89 15.56 4.26
N ASN A 226 1.72 16.70 3.63
CA ASN A 226 0.82 17.76 4.13
C ASN A 226 -0.65 17.32 4.04
N LEU A 227 -1.08 16.53 5.01
CA LEU A 227 -2.40 15.90 5.04
C LEU A 227 -3.41 16.69 5.86
N PRO A 228 -4.67 16.76 5.41
CA PRO A 228 -5.70 17.58 6.07
C PRO A 228 -6.06 17.10 7.48
N PHE A 229 -5.75 15.85 7.85
CA PHE A 229 -6.05 15.29 9.17
C PHE A 229 -4.92 15.46 10.20
N MET A 230 -3.70 15.82 9.78
CA MET A 230 -2.55 15.89 10.69
C MET A 230 -2.75 16.91 11.80
N SER A 231 -3.06 18.16 11.43
CA SER A 231 -3.32 19.22 12.39
C SER A 231 -4.53 18.96 13.30
N PRO A 232 -5.67 18.46 12.81
CA PRO A 232 -6.75 17.93 13.64
C PRO A 232 -6.32 16.89 14.66
N LEU A 233 -5.55 15.88 14.26
CA LEU A 233 -5.10 14.83 15.16
C LEU A 233 -4.20 15.37 16.28
N LEU A 234 -3.27 16.26 15.97
CA LEU A 234 -2.42 16.89 16.99
C LEU A 234 -3.24 17.66 18.04
N ARG A 235 -4.34 18.30 17.64
CA ARG A 235 -5.24 19.00 18.58
C ARG A 235 -6.13 18.05 19.37
N LEU A 236 -6.60 16.96 18.75
CA LEU A 236 -7.63 16.09 19.31
C LEU A 236 -7.07 14.86 20.07
N LYS A 237 -5.79 14.53 19.88
CA LYS A 237 -5.20 13.33 20.49
C LYS A 237 -5.25 13.35 22.03
N GLY A 238 -5.26 14.55 22.65
CA GLY A 238 -5.22 14.67 24.10
C GLY A 238 -4.01 13.93 24.69
N GLU A 239 -4.27 13.01 25.63
CA GLU A 239 -3.25 12.14 26.24
C GLU A 239 -3.03 10.82 25.46
N ALA A 240 -3.72 10.59 24.33
CA ALA A 240 -3.47 9.43 23.49
C ALA A 240 -2.07 9.47 22.88
N ARG A 241 -1.43 8.30 22.78
CA ARG A 241 -0.12 8.18 22.14
C ARG A 241 -0.23 8.40 20.64
N LEU A 242 0.76 9.08 20.05
CA LEU A 242 0.84 9.34 18.62
C LEU A 242 2.17 8.83 18.08
N SER A 243 2.13 7.91 17.13
CA SER A 243 3.31 7.41 16.44
C SER A 243 3.16 7.53 14.93
N CYS A 244 4.27 7.60 14.23
CA CYS A 244 4.28 7.60 12.77
C CYS A 244 5.19 6.50 12.23
N VAL A 245 4.90 6.06 10.99
CA VAL A 245 5.66 5.01 10.30
C VAL A 245 6.31 5.57 9.05
N VAL A 246 7.61 5.40 8.92
CA VAL A 246 8.40 5.91 7.80
C VAL A 246 8.56 4.81 6.75
N HIS A 247 7.79 4.91 5.67
CA HIS A 247 7.70 3.88 4.62
C HIS A 247 8.62 4.08 3.42
N SER A 248 9.35 5.19 3.34
CA SER A 248 10.26 5.49 2.23
C SER A 248 11.51 6.18 2.74
N ILE A 249 12.40 6.53 1.83
CA ILE A 249 13.57 7.35 2.19
C ILE A 249 13.10 8.76 2.54
N HIS A 250 13.68 9.30 3.59
CA HIS A 250 13.31 10.62 4.11
C HIS A 250 14.25 11.74 3.64
N TYR A 251 15.36 11.39 3.00
CA TYR A 251 16.29 12.31 2.33
C TYR A 251 16.80 11.73 1.01
N TRP A 252 17.05 12.60 0.03
CA TRP A 252 17.66 12.33 -1.25
C TRP A 252 19.03 13.02 -1.28
N GLY A 253 20.09 12.34 -0.89
CA GLY A 253 21.36 13.00 -0.63
C GLY A 253 21.17 14.10 0.44
N ASP A 254 21.42 15.36 0.08
CA ASP A 254 21.26 16.51 0.99
C ASP A 254 19.85 17.12 0.99
N HIS A 255 18.90 16.56 0.25
CA HIS A 255 17.56 17.11 0.11
C HIS A 255 16.53 16.30 0.88
N MET A 256 15.77 16.99 1.75
CA MET A 256 14.64 16.38 2.46
C MET A 256 13.56 15.95 1.46
N ASN A 257 13.08 14.71 1.60
CA ASN A 257 11.91 14.26 0.86
C ASN A 257 10.66 14.98 1.39
N SER A 258 9.96 15.69 0.51
CA SER A 258 8.77 16.49 0.86
C SER A 258 7.64 15.67 1.49
N GLU A 259 7.58 14.36 1.21
CA GLU A 259 6.63 13.44 1.86
C GLU A 259 6.83 13.35 3.37
N TYR A 260 8.01 13.73 3.90
CA TYR A 260 8.35 13.68 5.33
C TYR A 260 8.52 15.06 5.98
N TYR A 261 8.09 16.13 5.31
CA TYR A 261 8.20 17.48 5.89
C TYR A 261 7.51 17.58 7.26
N GLN A 262 6.33 17.01 7.41
CA GLN A 262 5.60 17.01 8.67
C GLN A 262 6.26 16.14 9.75
N LEU A 263 6.95 15.05 9.36
CA LEU A 263 7.76 14.28 10.30
C LEU A 263 8.78 15.18 11.02
N PHE A 264 9.56 15.92 10.24
CA PHE A 264 10.59 16.78 10.81
C PHE A 264 10.01 18.01 11.52
N GLN A 265 8.87 18.54 11.03
CA GLN A 265 8.20 19.66 11.68
C GLN A 265 7.68 19.29 13.07
N TYR A 266 7.11 18.11 13.25
CA TYR A 266 6.42 17.64 14.45
C TYR A 266 7.13 16.47 15.13
N ALA A 267 8.44 16.28 14.92
CA ALA A 267 9.17 15.11 15.41
C ALA A 267 9.02 14.93 16.94
N GLU A 268 8.95 16.03 17.68
CA GLU A 268 8.85 16.07 19.16
C GLU A 268 7.44 15.75 19.67
N GLU A 269 6.42 15.79 18.79
CA GLU A 269 5.03 15.46 19.13
C GLU A 269 4.74 13.94 19.00
N PHE A 270 5.69 13.17 18.39
CA PHE A 270 5.53 11.75 18.25
C PHE A 270 6.13 10.99 19.43
N ASP A 271 5.33 10.17 20.08
CA ASP A 271 5.77 9.20 21.09
C ASP A 271 6.65 8.10 20.47
N GLY A 272 6.50 7.83 19.18
CA GLY A 272 7.33 6.90 18.43
C GLY A 272 7.41 7.23 16.94
N ILE A 273 8.62 7.30 16.41
CA ILE A 273 8.90 7.37 14.98
C ILE A 273 9.39 6.00 14.55
N LEU A 274 8.55 5.25 13.85
CA LEU A 274 8.80 3.86 13.52
C LEU A 274 9.49 3.75 12.16
N VAL A 275 10.63 3.10 12.13
CA VAL A 275 11.39 2.77 10.94
C VAL A 275 11.59 1.27 10.83
N SER A 276 11.81 0.76 9.62
CA SER A 276 11.85 -0.69 9.41
C SER A 276 13.23 -1.30 9.63
N THR A 277 14.31 -0.49 9.66
CA THR A 277 15.69 -1.00 9.72
C THR A 277 16.57 -0.14 10.61
N GLN A 278 17.65 -0.75 11.15
CA GLN A 278 18.62 0.00 11.95
C GLN A 278 19.33 1.08 11.12
N ALA A 279 19.66 0.79 9.86
CA ALA A 279 20.29 1.75 8.96
C ALA A 279 19.41 3.01 8.74
N GLN A 280 18.08 2.83 8.60
CA GLN A 280 17.15 3.95 8.50
C GLN A 280 17.07 4.76 9.80
N LYS A 281 17.10 4.08 10.95
CA LYS A 281 17.11 4.74 12.26
C LYS A 281 18.33 5.65 12.40
N ASP A 282 19.52 5.08 12.16
CA ASP A 282 20.80 5.81 12.35
C ASP A 282 20.85 7.06 11.46
N GLU A 283 20.35 6.97 10.23
CA GLU A 283 20.32 8.10 9.31
C GLU A 283 19.23 9.13 9.71
N LEU A 284 18.06 8.68 10.14
CA LEU A 284 16.99 9.58 10.57
C LEU A 284 17.38 10.34 11.84
N GLU A 285 17.98 9.69 12.83
CA GLU A 285 18.46 10.33 14.05
C GLU A 285 19.52 11.41 13.73
N LYS A 286 20.43 11.13 12.81
CA LYS A 286 21.42 12.09 12.32
C LYS A 286 20.75 13.32 11.67
N HIS A 287 19.71 13.12 10.83
CA HIS A 287 19.00 14.22 10.19
C HIS A 287 18.17 15.04 11.19
N LEU A 288 17.57 14.41 12.19
CA LEU A 288 16.92 15.12 13.30
C LEU A 288 17.90 16.01 14.05
N GLU A 289 19.07 15.47 14.41
CA GLU A 289 20.13 16.21 15.08
C GLU A 289 20.60 17.42 14.25
N LEU A 290 20.84 17.24 12.95
CA LEU A 290 21.23 18.33 12.03
C LEU A 290 20.18 19.45 11.96
N LEU A 291 18.92 19.13 12.16
CA LEU A 291 17.81 20.11 12.21
C LEU A 291 17.56 20.68 13.62
N GLY A 292 18.35 20.27 14.62
CA GLY A 292 18.13 20.65 16.02
C GLY A 292 16.84 20.12 16.61
N LYS A 293 16.38 18.96 16.12
CA LYS A 293 15.18 18.27 16.55
C LYS A 293 15.50 17.02 17.35
N THR A 294 14.58 16.64 18.23
CA THR A 294 14.61 15.35 18.94
C THR A 294 13.40 14.52 18.52
N GLY A 295 13.55 13.18 18.61
CA GLY A 295 12.48 12.25 18.29
C GLY A 295 12.78 10.84 18.79
N GLN A 296 11.75 10.12 19.17
CA GLN A 296 11.86 8.75 19.68
C GLN A 296 11.87 7.74 18.52
N VAL A 297 13.02 7.60 17.82
CA VAL A 297 13.11 6.67 16.68
C VAL A 297 13.25 5.23 17.16
N ARG A 298 12.41 4.33 16.65
CA ARG A 298 12.36 2.90 16.99
C ARG A 298 12.40 2.04 15.73
N VAL A 299 13.22 1.00 15.77
CA VAL A 299 13.21 -0.04 14.71
C VAL A 299 12.07 -0.99 15.01
N LEU A 300 11.11 -1.05 14.09
CA LEU A 300 9.96 -1.95 14.18
C LEU A 300 9.55 -2.33 12.75
N PRO A 301 9.95 -3.53 12.28
CA PRO A 301 9.69 -3.94 10.90
C PRO A 301 8.19 -3.94 10.56
N VAL A 302 7.87 -3.43 9.37
CA VAL A 302 6.49 -3.34 8.87
C VAL A 302 6.00 -4.61 8.17
N ALA A 303 6.85 -5.64 8.11
CA ALA A 303 6.53 -6.96 7.59
C ALA A 303 7.36 -8.04 8.30
N ALA A 304 6.88 -9.26 8.29
CA ALA A 304 7.58 -10.43 8.82
C ALA A 304 7.34 -11.66 7.94
N LEU A 305 8.06 -12.72 8.21
CA LEU A 305 7.89 -14.03 7.60
C LEU A 305 7.01 -14.90 8.49
N ASP A 306 5.96 -15.48 7.93
CA ASP A 306 5.13 -16.45 8.68
C ASP A 306 5.94 -17.71 9.02
N GLN A 307 6.81 -18.14 8.09
CA GLN A 307 7.73 -19.27 8.26
C GLN A 307 8.85 -19.23 7.21
N LEU A 308 9.92 -19.98 7.46
CA LEU A 308 10.94 -20.23 6.46
C LEU A 308 10.40 -21.14 5.36
N GLN A 309 10.74 -20.84 4.11
CA GLN A 309 10.33 -21.63 2.95
C GLN A 309 11.47 -22.54 2.52
N LEU A 310 11.50 -23.73 3.08
CA LEU A 310 12.49 -24.74 2.71
C LEU A 310 12.16 -25.34 1.33
N ALA A 311 13.18 -25.67 0.56
CA ALA A 311 13.04 -26.33 -0.72
C ALA A 311 14.05 -27.47 -0.83
N ASP A 312 13.59 -28.64 -1.25
CA ASP A 312 14.44 -29.80 -1.51
C ASP A 312 15.18 -29.66 -2.83
N GLU A 313 14.53 -29.06 -3.84
CA GLU A 313 15.09 -28.81 -5.16
C GLU A 313 14.87 -27.36 -5.60
N ARG A 314 15.86 -26.80 -6.28
CA ARG A 314 15.82 -25.47 -6.90
C ARG A 314 16.22 -25.56 -8.36
N LYS A 315 15.82 -24.57 -9.13
CA LYS A 315 16.27 -24.42 -10.51
C LYS A 315 17.74 -23.95 -10.49
N PRO A 316 18.69 -24.80 -10.94
CA PRO A 316 20.10 -24.42 -10.91
C PRO A 316 20.34 -23.22 -11.85
N TYR A 317 21.15 -22.28 -11.41
CA TYR A 317 21.50 -21.04 -12.13
C TYR A 317 20.30 -20.12 -12.46
N PHE A 318 19.16 -20.27 -11.78
CA PHE A 318 18.04 -19.35 -11.93
C PHE A 318 18.12 -18.21 -10.93
N VAL A 319 18.08 -16.99 -11.48
CA VAL A 319 18.03 -15.71 -10.74
C VAL A 319 16.60 -15.19 -10.74
N MET A 320 16.14 -14.70 -9.62
CA MET A 320 14.84 -14.04 -9.48
C MET A 320 15.03 -12.55 -9.24
N LEU A 321 14.17 -11.75 -9.87
CA LEU A 321 13.97 -10.35 -9.56
C LEU A 321 12.47 -10.08 -9.50
N ALA A 322 12.00 -9.40 -8.46
CA ALA A 322 10.58 -9.05 -8.32
C ALA A 322 10.43 -7.57 -7.97
N ALA A 323 9.86 -6.79 -8.90
CA ALA A 323 9.72 -5.35 -8.73
C ALA A 323 8.61 -4.75 -9.61
N ARG A 324 8.14 -3.54 -9.27
CA ARG A 324 7.36 -2.72 -10.21
C ARG A 324 8.27 -2.22 -11.34
N PHE A 325 7.78 -2.18 -12.57
CA PHE A 325 8.56 -1.72 -13.73
C PHE A 325 8.54 -0.18 -13.80
N VAL A 326 9.33 0.41 -12.90
CA VAL A 326 9.56 1.85 -12.80
C VAL A 326 11.07 2.14 -12.78
N ARG A 327 11.46 3.34 -13.20
CA ARG A 327 12.87 3.70 -13.45
C ARG A 327 13.81 3.39 -12.28
N ARG A 328 13.37 3.72 -11.05
CA ARG A 328 14.17 3.52 -9.83
C ARG A 328 14.49 2.06 -9.49
N LYS A 329 13.85 1.08 -10.14
CA LYS A 329 14.14 -0.34 -9.94
C LYS A 329 15.30 -0.84 -10.78
N ARG A 330 15.83 0.01 -11.68
CA ARG A 330 17.03 -0.23 -12.47
C ARG A 330 17.08 -1.64 -13.08
N LEU A 331 15.95 -2.07 -13.68
CA LEU A 331 15.88 -3.37 -14.37
C LEU A 331 16.88 -3.45 -15.53
N ASP A 332 17.22 -2.32 -16.11
CA ASP A 332 18.27 -2.17 -17.12
C ASP A 332 19.64 -2.71 -16.64
N LEU A 333 20.03 -2.38 -15.41
CA LEU A 333 21.27 -2.89 -14.83
C LEU A 333 21.23 -4.39 -14.60
N ALA A 334 20.11 -4.92 -14.11
CA ALA A 334 19.91 -6.34 -13.90
C ALA A 334 20.03 -7.12 -15.22
N ILE A 335 19.34 -6.64 -16.27
CA ILE A 335 19.36 -7.28 -17.61
C ILE A 335 20.77 -7.30 -18.17
N LYS A 336 21.46 -6.14 -18.18
CA LYS A 336 22.84 -6.03 -18.69
C LYS A 336 23.83 -6.90 -17.90
N ALA A 337 23.68 -6.96 -16.58
CA ALA A 337 24.53 -7.82 -15.74
C ALA A 337 24.32 -9.31 -16.02
N ILE A 338 23.08 -9.75 -16.24
CA ILE A 338 22.78 -11.14 -16.60
C ILE A 338 23.28 -11.45 -18.02
N VAL A 339 23.14 -10.55 -18.99
CA VAL A 339 23.70 -10.72 -20.35
C VAL A 339 25.22 -10.89 -20.26
N ALA A 340 25.93 -10.05 -19.52
CA ALA A 340 27.37 -10.17 -19.34
C ALA A 340 27.75 -11.45 -18.58
N PHE A 341 26.94 -11.87 -17.62
CA PHE A 341 27.19 -13.12 -16.86
C PHE A 341 26.88 -14.37 -17.69
N HIS A 342 25.95 -14.32 -18.63
CA HIS A 342 25.62 -15.42 -19.54
C HIS A 342 26.81 -15.82 -20.43
N GLU A 343 27.68 -14.86 -20.80
CA GLU A 343 28.94 -15.16 -21.53
C GLU A 343 29.91 -16.02 -20.68
N ILE A 344 29.80 -15.97 -19.34
CA ILE A 344 30.63 -16.73 -18.41
C ILE A 344 29.95 -18.04 -18.01
N CYS A 345 28.63 -17.99 -17.80
CA CYS A 345 27.79 -19.09 -17.38
C CYS A 345 26.54 -19.20 -18.30
N PRO A 346 26.63 -19.97 -19.41
CA PRO A 346 25.54 -20.08 -20.37
C PRO A 346 24.23 -20.67 -19.82
N ASP A 347 24.28 -21.31 -18.67
CA ASP A 347 23.11 -21.92 -18.04
C ASP A 347 22.32 -20.91 -17.18
N VAL A 348 22.82 -19.65 -17.00
CA VAL A 348 22.13 -18.65 -16.18
C VAL A 348 20.80 -18.20 -16.84
N ASN A 349 19.77 -18.11 -16.02
CA ASN A 349 18.47 -17.59 -16.41
C ASN A 349 18.01 -16.51 -15.42
N LEU A 350 17.26 -15.51 -15.92
CA LEU A 350 16.62 -14.47 -15.09
C LEU A 350 15.11 -14.47 -15.32
N ASP A 351 14.35 -14.72 -14.26
CA ASP A 351 12.90 -14.52 -14.24
C ASP A 351 12.57 -13.19 -13.53
N ILE A 352 11.92 -12.26 -14.26
CA ILE A 352 11.52 -10.94 -13.73
C ILE A 352 10.02 -10.92 -13.49
N TYR A 353 9.62 -10.80 -12.23
CA TYR A 353 8.23 -10.71 -11.80
C TYR A 353 7.81 -9.26 -11.57
N GLY A 354 6.61 -8.90 -12.00
CA GLY A 354 6.02 -7.59 -11.84
C GLY A 354 5.47 -7.01 -13.13
N GLN A 355 5.07 -5.77 -13.04
CA GLN A 355 4.58 -4.99 -14.18
C GLN A 355 4.75 -3.50 -13.92
N GLY A 356 4.51 -2.67 -14.93
CA GLY A 356 4.53 -1.21 -14.82
C GLY A 356 4.72 -0.53 -16.17
N MET A 357 4.81 0.79 -16.14
CA MET A 357 4.85 1.62 -17.36
C MET A 357 6.06 1.32 -18.26
N LEU A 358 7.16 0.83 -17.70
CA LEU A 358 8.37 0.50 -18.47
C LEU A 358 8.35 -0.89 -19.12
N TRP A 359 7.25 -1.64 -19.05
CA TRP A 359 7.17 -2.98 -19.66
C TRP A 359 7.61 -3.01 -21.12
N PRO A 360 7.10 -2.12 -22.03
CA PRO A 360 7.50 -2.14 -23.42
C PRO A 360 9.00 -1.83 -23.64
N ASP A 361 9.55 -0.92 -22.83
CA ASP A 361 10.96 -0.54 -22.92
C ASP A 361 11.87 -1.70 -22.48
N ILE A 362 11.53 -2.38 -21.41
CA ILE A 362 12.25 -3.54 -20.89
C ILE A 362 12.19 -4.73 -21.86
N GLU A 363 11.02 -5.00 -22.43
CA GLU A 363 10.85 -6.05 -23.44
C GLU A 363 11.70 -5.75 -24.68
N ALA A 364 11.72 -4.50 -25.14
CA ALA A 364 12.55 -4.07 -26.27
C ALA A 364 14.05 -4.16 -25.95
N GLU A 365 14.48 -3.84 -24.72
CA GLU A 365 15.88 -3.95 -24.30
C GLU A 365 16.34 -5.42 -24.32
N ILE A 366 15.55 -6.32 -23.75
CA ILE A 366 15.85 -7.77 -23.79
C ILE A 366 15.99 -8.26 -25.24
N ALA A 367 15.07 -7.82 -26.13
CA ALA A 367 15.11 -8.21 -27.54
C ALA A 367 16.35 -7.63 -28.27
N ASN A 368 16.70 -6.38 -28.04
CA ASN A 368 17.86 -5.74 -28.64
C ASN A 368 19.19 -6.38 -28.21
N LEU A 369 19.24 -6.95 -26.99
CA LEU A 369 20.40 -7.66 -26.46
C LEU A 369 20.40 -9.16 -26.87
N GLY A 370 19.36 -9.65 -27.56
CA GLY A 370 19.25 -11.06 -27.97
C GLY A 370 19.11 -12.03 -26.79
N ALA A 371 18.51 -11.58 -25.69
CA ALA A 371 18.50 -12.31 -24.42
C ALA A 371 17.17 -13.02 -24.11
N GLN A 372 16.23 -13.12 -25.08
CA GLN A 372 14.88 -13.66 -24.88
C GLN A 372 14.86 -15.15 -24.46
N ASP A 373 15.92 -15.89 -24.76
CA ASP A 373 15.99 -17.33 -24.46
C ASP A 373 16.30 -17.61 -22.98
N TYR A 374 16.86 -16.63 -22.24
CA TYR A 374 17.28 -16.80 -20.85
C TYR A 374 16.86 -15.65 -19.91
N ILE A 375 16.20 -14.58 -20.40
CA ILE A 375 15.59 -13.52 -19.59
C ILE A 375 14.09 -13.46 -19.88
N HIS A 376 13.27 -13.71 -18.84
CA HIS A 376 11.83 -13.89 -19.01
C HIS A 376 11.03 -12.91 -18.16
N LEU A 377 10.15 -12.15 -18.79
CA LEU A 377 9.16 -11.31 -18.12
C LEU A 377 7.95 -12.17 -17.72
N LYS A 378 7.74 -12.38 -16.43
CA LYS A 378 6.71 -13.28 -15.88
C LYS A 378 5.38 -12.58 -15.60
N GLY A 379 5.33 -11.24 -15.70
CA GLY A 379 4.16 -10.45 -15.35
C GLY A 379 3.88 -10.38 -13.86
N HIS A 380 2.76 -9.74 -13.51
CA HIS A 380 2.31 -9.65 -12.12
C HIS A 380 1.63 -10.96 -11.71
N GLN A 381 2.13 -11.59 -10.67
CA GLN A 381 1.63 -12.86 -10.12
C GLN A 381 1.77 -12.86 -8.60
N THR A 382 1.00 -13.71 -7.92
CA THR A 382 1.27 -14.06 -6.51
C THR A 382 2.49 -14.97 -6.46
N ILE A 383 3.57 -14.48 -5.89
CA ILE A 383 4.90 -15.12 -5.97
C ILE A 383 5.43 -15.65 -4.64
N SER A 384 4.73 -15.43 -3.52
CA SER A 384 5.23 -15.79 -2.17
C SER A 384 5.75 -17.22 -2.08
N ASN A 385 5.11 -18.19 -2.74
CA ASN A 385 5.54 -19.59 -2.74
C ASN A 385 6.58 -19.93 -3.84
N ARG A 386 6.96 -18.96 -4.68
CA ARG A 386 7.88 -19.19 -5.79
C ARG A 386 9.33 -18.87 -5.44
N PHE A 387 9.60 -18.03 -4.46
CA PHE A 387 10.95 -17.66 -4.06
C PHE A 387 11.84 -18.89 -3.82
N LYS A 388 11.33 -19.92 -3.18
CA LYS A 388 12.05 -21.16 -2.89
C LYS A 388 12.49 -21.97 -4.13
N GLU A 389 11.98 -21.65 -5.32
CA GLU A 389 12.36 -22.30 -6.57
C GLU A 389 13.70 -21.79 -7.13
N TYR A 390 14.18 -20.62 -6.64
CA TYR A 390 15.34 -19.91 -7.17
C TYR A 390 16.54 -20.01 -6.22
N GLU A 391 17.73 -19.92 -6.80
CA GLU A 391 18.98 -19.95 -6.04
C GLU A 391 19.42 -18.56 -5.59
N LEU A 392 19.17 -17.53 -6.42
CA LEU A 392 19.66 -16.18 -6.20
C LEU A 392 18.58 -15.13 -6.46
N TYR A 393 18.55 -14.10 -5.62
CA TYR A 393 17.76 -12.89 -5.79
C TYR A 393 18.65 -11.71 -6.18
N LEU A 394 18.27 -10.99 -7.24
CA LEU A 394 18.99 -9.81 -7.73
C LEU A 394 18.23 -8.53 -7.38
N ALA A 395 18.86 -7.63 -6.63
CA ALA A 395 18.26 -6.40 -6.12
C ALA A 395 18.94 -5.15 -6.67
N THR A 396 18.42 -4.61 -7.76
CA THR A 396 19.01 -3.45 -8.47
C THR A 396 18.32 -2.12 -8.21
N SER A 397 17.40 -2.05 -7.24
CA SER A 397 16.71 -0.80 -6.89
C SER A 397 17.69 0.27 -6.40
N GLU A 398 17.44 1.54 -6.70
CA GLU A 398 18.22 2.68 -6.20
C GLU A 398 18.05 2.91 -4.69
N TRP A 399 16.95 2.41 -4.11
CA TRP A 399 16.72 2.33 -2.66
C TRP A 399 15.60 1.34 -2.34
N GLU A 400 15.64 0.80 -1.13
CA GLU A 400 14.60 -0.06 -0.54
C GLU A 400 14.47 0.27 0.94
N THR A 401 13.29 0.63 1.41
CA THR A 401 13.08 0.95 2.83
C THR A 401 13.23 -0.28 3.71
N LEU A 402 12.34 -1.25 3.59
CA LEU A 402 12.53 -2.60 4.11
C LEU A 402 12.93 -3.55 2.98
N GLY A 403 12.20 -3.54 1.86
CA GLY A 403 12.38 -4.51 0.78
C GLY A 403 11.70 -5.83 1.13
N ILE A 404 10.36 -5.87 1.10
CA ILE A 404 9.58 -7.08 1.42
C ILE A 404 10.03 -8.26 0.56
N THR A 405 10.37 -8.03 -0.72
CA THR A 405 10.89 -9.09 -1.61
C THR A 405 12.28 -9.58 -1.21
N LEU A 406 13.11 -8.73 -0.62
CA LEU A 406 14.39 -9.15 -0.03
C LEU A 406 14.17 -10.03 1.22
N LEU A 407 13.20 -9.65 2.05
CA LEU A 407 12.79 -10.43 3.21
C LEU A 407 12.27 -11.82 2.78
N GLU A 408 11.39 -11.88 1.76
CA GLU A 408 10.91 -13.15 1.18
C GLU A 408 12.05 -13.99 0.58
N ALA A 409 13.03 -13.34 -0.05
CA ALA A 409 14.19 -14.01 -0.64
C ALA A 409 15.07 -14.68 0.44
N ILE A 410 15.41 -13.96 1.53
CA ILE A 410 16.17 -14.58 2.63
C ILE A 410 15.35 -15.66 3.34
N GLY A 411 14.03 -15.46 3.51
CA GLY A 411 13.10 -16.44 4.09
C GLY A 411 12.99 -17.72 3.27
N SER A 412 13.35 -17.65 2.01
CA SER A 412 13.41 -18.79 1.08
C SER A 412 14.84 -19.29 0.85
N GLY A 413 15.84 -18.77 1.57
CA GLY A 413 17.23 -19.20 1.49
C GLY A 413 17.90 -18.89 0.16
N GLN A 414 17.51 -17.81 -0.54
CA GLN A 414 18.24 -17.38 -1.71
C GLN A 414 19.54 -16.67 -1.33
N ALA A 415 20.58 -16.82 -2.13
CA ALA A 415 21.71 -15.93 -2.11
C ALA A 415 21.29 -14.55 -2.66
N LEU A 416 21.84 -13.45 -2.17
CA LEU A 416 21.48 -12.12 -2.62
C LEU A 416 22.65 -11.41 -3.28
N VAL A 417 22.38 -10.77 -4.42
CA VAL A 417 23.29 -9.78 -5.02
C VAL A 417 22.49 -8.50 -5.22
N GLY A 418 23.00 -7.38 -4.79
CA GLY A 418 22.29 -6.12 -4.93
C GLY A 418 23.19 -4.90 -4.85
N LEU A 419 22.62 -3.74 -5.18
CA LEU A 419 23.29 -2.45 -5.05
C LEU A 419 23.45 -2.07 -3.57
N ASP A 420 24.57 -1.46 -3.21
CA ASP A 420 24.79 -0.90 -1.86
C ASP A 420 24.03 0.42 -1.74
N VAL A 421 22.79 0.28 -1.39
CA VAL A 421 21.83 1.39 -1.26
C VAL A 421 21.04 1.31 0.05
N PRO A 422 20.57 2.44 0.59
CA PRO A 422 19.73 2.47 1.78
C PRO A 422 18.36 1.83 1.49
N TYR A 423 17.74 1.15 2.40
CA TYR A 423 18.18 0.65 3.73
C TYR A 423 18.06 -0.88 3.73
N GLY A 424 17.09 -1.41 2.96
CA GLY A 424 16.78 -2.84 2.90
C GLY A 424 17.91 -3.67 2.36
N ASN A 425 18.60 -3.23 1.28
CA ASN A 425 19.73 -3.94 0.74
C ASN A 425 20.82 -4.11 1.79
N GLN A 426 21.21 -3.02 2.48
CA GLN A 426 22.20 -3.03 3.56
C GLN A 426 21.75 -3.85 4.78
N THR A 427 20.44 -4.02 4.97
CA THR A 427 19.88 -4.84 6.05
C THR A 427 19.94 -6.32 5.73
N PHE A 428 19.50 -6.72 4.54
CA PHE A 428 19.29 -8.12 4.18
C PHE A 428 20.45 -8.75 3.40
N ILE A 429 21.36 -7.96 2.82
CA ILE A 429 22.55 -8.49 2.15
C ILE A 429 23.75 -8.32 3.08
N ARG A 430 24.21 -9.41 3.66
CA ARG A 430 25.35 -9.47 4.55
C ARG A 430 26.58 -9.97 3.76
N GLU A 431 27.50 -9.04 3.48
CA GLU A 431 28.70 -9.28 2.66
C GLU A 431 29.43 -10.57 3.05
N GLY A 432 29.57 -11.48 2.10
CA GLY A 432 30.23 -12.78 2.28
C GLY A 432 29.54 -13.79 3.20
N LYS A 433 28.33 -13.47 3.73
CA LYS A 433 27.54 -14.36 4.59
C LYS A 433 26.35 -14.95 3.86
N ASN A 434 25.60 -14.13 3.11
CA ASN A 434 24.47 -14.53 2.31
C ASN A 434 24.41 -13.85 0.94
N GLY A 435 25.42 -13.02 0.60
CA GLY A 435 25.45 -12.31 -0.67
C GLY A 435 26.56 -11.28 -0.78
N TYR A 436 26.40 -10.42 -1.77
CA TYR A 436 27.31 -9.34 -2.09
C TYR A 436 26.58 -8.03 -2.38
N LEU A 437 27.10 -6.92 -1.81
CA LEU A 437 26.69 -5.56 -2.14
C LEU A 437 27.64 -4.96 -3.18
N VAL A 438 27.08 -4.33 -4.19
CA VAL A 438 27.81 -3.63 -5.25
C VAL A 438 27.66 -2.13 -5.04
N PRO A 439 28.76 -1.37 -4.90
CA PRO A 439 28.70 0.08 -4.73
C PRO A 439 27.92 0.79 -5.86
N PHE A 440 27.05 1.72 -5.47
CA PHE A 440 26.16 2.45 -6.39
C PHE A 440 26.43 3.96 -6.44
N ASP A 441 27.39 4.46 -5.69
CA ASP A 441 27.82 5.88 -5.68
C ASP A 441 28.31 6.31 -7.07
N ALA A 442 28.37 7.55 -7.39
CA ALA A 442 28.92 8.29 -8.55
C ALA A 442 29.60 7.49 -9.70
N ARG A 443 29.27 6.21 -9.91
CA ARG A 443 29.81 5.30 -10.93
C ARG A 443 28.96 5.31 -12.20
N SER A 444 29.58 4.94 -13.31
CA SER A 444 28.85 4.69 -14.53
C SER A 444 28.06 3.38 -14.48
N ASP A 445 27.01 3.29 -15.27
CA ASP A 445 26.21 2.06 -15.38
C ASP A 445 27.06 0.86 -15.84
N GLU A 446 28.05 1.11 -16.71
CA GLU A 446 28.98 0.09 -17.21
C GLU A 446 29.85 -0.50 -16.08
N GLU A 447 30.37 0.36 -15.17
CA GLU A 447 31.15 -0.07 -14.02
C GLU A 447 30.28 -0.90 -13.05
N ILE A 448 29.03 -0.46 -12.81
CA ILE A 448 28.07 -1.17 -11.97
C ILE A 448 27.73 -2.55 -12.57
N VAL A 449 27.47 -2.63 -13.87
CA VAL A 449 27.22 -3.90 -14.58
C VAL A 449 28.39 -4.87 -14.44
N VAL A 450 29.63 -4.39 -14.61
CA VAL A 450 30.83 -5.21 -14.42
C VAL A 450 30.93 -5.75 -13.01
N ASP A 451 30.66 -4.93 -12.00
CA ASP A 451 30.75 -5.37 -10.60
C ASP A 451 29.58 -6.28 -10.18
N LEU A 452 28.36 -6.04 -10.69
CA LEU A 452 27.23 -6.96 -10.54
C LEU A 452 27.55 -8.33 -11.15
N THR A 453 28.14 -8.37 -12.35
CA THR A 453 28.55 -9.62 -13.03
C THR A 453 29.56 -10.39 -12.18
N LYS A 454 30.58 -9.72 -11.62
CA LYS A 454 31.54 -10.37 -10.71
C LYS A 454 30.90 -10.87 -9.42
N ALA A 455 29.96 -10.09 -8.87
CA ALA A 455 29.24 -10.47 -7.67
C ALA A 455 28.36 -11.72 -7.89
N LEU A 456 27.68 -11.80 -9.05
CA LEU A 456 26.91 -12.97 -9.47
C LEU A 456 27.83 -14.22 -9.58
N GLU A 457 28.97 -14.10 -10.28
CA GLU A 457 29.94 -15.20 -10.40
C GLU A 457 30.42 -15.72 -9.04
N LYS A 458 30.75 -14.78 -8.12
CA LYS A 458 31.18 -15.15 -6.76
C LYS A 458 30.06 -15.79 -5.96
N ALA A 459 28.81 -15.27 -6.08
CA ALA A 459 27.67 -15.76 -5.32
C ALA A 459 27.31 -17.20 -5.74
N PHE A 460 27.30 -17.50 -7.03
CA PHE A 460 27.03 -18.87 -7.51
C PHE A 460 28.10 -19.89 -7.05
N LYS A 461 29.34 -19.48 -6.83
CA LYS A 461 30.38 -20.35 -6.26
C LYS A 461 30.17 -20.67 -4.78
N GLN A 462 29.28 -19.95 -4.09
CA GLN A 462 29.04 -20.05 -2.64
C GLN A 462 27.57 -20.24 -2.30
N ILE A 463 26.76 -20.70 -3.24
CA ILE A 463 25.28 -20.80 -3.13
C ILE A 463 24.83 -21.50 -1.84
N GLU A 464 25.43 -22.67 -1.51
CA GLU A 464 25.04 -23.44 -0.33
C GLU A 464 25.34 -22.67 0.98
N GLN A 465 26.53 -22.06 1.07
CA GLN A 465 26.90 -21.25 2.22
C GLN A 465 25.96 -20.05 2.39
N PHE A 466 25.61 -19.40 1.28
CA PHE A 466 24.74 -18.20 1.30
C PHE A 466 23.29 -18.57 1.61
N ARG A 467 22.85 -19.73 1.20
CA ARG A 467 21.53 -20.28 1.59
C ARG A 467 21.39 -20.39 3.09
N GLU A 468 22.37 -21.01 3.75
CA GLU A 468 22.40 -21.12 5.23
C GLU A 468 22.45 -19.73 5.90
N GLY A 469 23.24 -18.81 5.34
CA GLY A 469 23.34 -17.43 5.80
C GLY A 469 22.03 -16.67 5.72
N SER A 470 21.29 -16.84 4.61
CA SER A 470 19.97 -16.23 4.41
C SER A 470 18.94 -16.78 5.41
N TYR A 471 18.83 -18.09 5.58
CA TYR A 471 17.91 -18.67 6.56
C TYR A 471 18.20 -18.21 7.98
N ARG A 472 19.48 -18.16 8.38
CA ARG A 472 19.90 -17.68 9.70
C ARG A 472 19.49 -16.23 9.94
N LEU A 473 19.64 -15.36 8.93
CA LEU A 473 19.19 -13.98 9.02
C LEU A 473 17.66 -13.88 9.06
N ALA A 474 16.99 -14.70 8.27
CA ALA A 474 15.51 -14.73 8.18
C ALA A 474 14.83 -15.11 9.50
N GLU A 475 15.49 -15.92 10.35
CA GLU A 475 14.98 -16.27 11.69
C GLU A 475 14.76 -15.04 12.58
N GLU A 476 15.50 -13.95 12.36
CA GLU A 476 15.33 -12.69 13.11
C GLU A 476 14.03 -11.97 12.74
N TYR A 477 13.44 -12.30 11.59
CA TYR A 477 12.26 -11.66 11.01
C TYR A 477 11.03 -12.58 10.97
N LEU A 478 11.03 -13.66 11.73
CA LEU A 478 9.83 -14.50 11.88
C LEU A 478 8.73 -13.74 12.60
N SER A 479 7.48 -14.08 12.25
CA SER A 479 6.28 -13.35 12.69
C SER A 479 6.15 -13.30 14.20
N ASP A 480 6.45 -14.40 14.91
CA ASP A 480 6.43 -14.46 16.37
C ASP A 480 7.38 -13.43 17.01
N ARG A 481 8.61 -13.29 16.49
CA ARG A 481 9.58 -12.32 16.99
C ARG A 481 9.17 -10.88 16.71
N ILE A 482 8.65 -10.61 15.53
CA ILE A 482 8.24 -9.24 15.17
C ILE A 482 6.95 -8.86 15.93
N ILE A 483 6.03 -9.80 16.15
CA ILE A 483 4.83 -9.59 16.99
C ILE A 483 5.22 -9.30 18.44
N GLU A 484 6.25 -10.00 18.98
CA GLU A 484 6.78 -9.70 20.32
C GLU A 484 7.33 -8.27 20.42
N GLN A 485 8.09 -7.80 19.40
CA GLN A 485 8.57 -6.40 19.33
C GLN A 485 7.41 -5.41 19.29
N TRP A 486 6.33 -5.71 18.53
CA TRP A 486 5.10 -4.91 18.56
C TRP A 486 4.46 -4.89 19.93
N HIS A 487 4.36 -6.03 20.60
CA HIS A 487 3.82 -6.12 21.96
C HIS A 487 4.64 -5.29 22.95
N GLU A 488 5.96 -5.42 22.94
CA GLU A 488 6.86 -4.61 23.78
C GLU A 488 6.69 -3.11 23.52
N PHE A 489 6.61 -2.70 22.24
CA PHE A 489 6.39 -1.31 21.86
C PHE A 489 5.04 -0.78 22.38
N LEU A 490 3.98 -1.56 22.28
CA LEU A 490 2.63 -1.15 22.65
C LEU A 490 2.40 -1.13 24.17
N THR A 491 3.09 -2.00 24.93
CA THR A 491 2.92 -2.17 26.38
C THR A 491 3.91 -1.35 27.20
N ARG A 492 4.94 -0.81 26.57
CA ARG A 492 5.96 -0.02 27.26
C ARG A 492 5.34 1.21 27.93
N GLU A 493 5.65 1.42 29.22
CA GLU A 493 5.42 2.70 29.86
C GLU A 493 6.37 3.75 29.24
N TRP A 494 5.81 4.76 28.65
CA TRP A 494 6.56 5.89 28.11
C TRP A 494 6.68 6.95 29.20
N GLU A 495 7.90 7.12 29.72
CA GLU A 495 8.22 8.19 30.67
C GLU A 495 8.26 9.58 30.03
#